data_b4503a25a697d1a981f066150482da19
#
_entry.id   b4503a25a697d1a981f066150482da19
#
_cell.length_a   1.000
_cell.length_b   1.000
_cell.length_c   1.000
_cell.angle_alpha   90.00
_cell.angle_beta   90.00
_cell.angle_gamma   90.00
#
_symmetry.space_group_name_H-M   'P 1'
#
loop_
_entity.id
_entity.type
_entity.pdbx_description
1 polymer ?
#
loop_
_entity_poly.entity_id
_entity_poly.type
_entity_poly.pdbx_seq_one_letter_code
_entity_poly.pdbx_strand_id
1 'polypeptide(L)'
;MYESLAAAAFSPEDPEHVVEAVGRLRRKNPELSREELACKLTNRTALLCAAIGALGEHVSFQALALDRMLLSVARVSGRPATPLERAGAAAASVLAAGMAEAVRRAALRTGRLMPARKSPLLPPAASFLAAGAVTYGAARLLGLAARRYFFDRRRPRT
;
A
#
# COMPACT_ATOMS: atom_id res chain seq x y z
N MET A 1 1.45 17.53 6.00
CA MET A 1 1.12 16.21 5.44
C MET A 1 0.60 15.21 6.48
N TYR A 2 1.24 15.06 7.65
CA TYR A 2 0.72 14.20 8.73
C TYR A 2 -0.60 14.73 9.33
N GLU A 3 -0.77 16.03 9.42
CA GLU A 3 -2.02 16.67 9.86
C GLU A 3 -3.18 16.37 8.91
N SER A 4 -2.94 16.32 7.59
CA SER A 4 -3.98 15.96 6.61
C SER A 4 -4.37 14.49 6.67
N LEU A 5 -3.44 13.59 7.00
CA LEU A 5 -3.73 12.18 7.24
C LEU A 5 -4.54 11.99 8.53
N ALA A 6 -4.18 12.73 9.58
CA ALA A 6 -4.93 12.71 10.83
C ALA A 6 -6.35 13.25 10.64
N ALA A 7 -6.52 14.40 9.98
CA ALA A 7 -7.82 14.98 9.69
C ALA A 7 -8.70 14.04 8.84
N ALA A 8 -8.13 13.37 7.83
CA ALA A 8 -8.85 12.39 7.01
C ALA A 8 -9.27 11.14 7.80
N ALA A 9 -8.46 10.71 8.79
CA ALA A 9 -8.77 9.56 9.64
C ALA A 9 -10.00 9.79 10.54
N PHE A 10 -10.27 11.04 10.91
CA PHE A 10 -11.41 11.42 11.77
C PHE A 10 -12.64 11.91 11.01
N SER A 11 -12.58 12.02 9.69
CA SER A 11 -13.75 12.37 8.87
C SER A 11 -14.80 11.24 8.88
N PRO A 12 -16.10 11.54 9.05
CA PRO A 12 -17.17 10.54 9.05
C PRO A 12 -17.38 9.87 7.69
N GLU A 13 -16.96 10.53 6.62
CA GLU A 13 -17.15 10.06 5.24
C GLU A 13 -15.85 9.56 4.62
N ASP A 14 -15.97 8.59 3.68
CA ASP A 14 -14.81 8.18 2.89
C ASP A 14 -14.32 9.35 2.04
N PRO A 15 -13.01 9.58 1.95
CA PRO A 15 -12.47 10.65 1.13
C PRO A 15 -12.98 10.56 -0.32
N GLU A 16 -13.43 11.69 -0.90
CA GLU A 16 -14.01 11.72 -2.24
C GLU A 16 -13.14 11.04 -3.29
N HIS A 17 -11.83 11.21 -3.22
CA HIS A 17 -10.88 10.59 -4.14
C HIS A 17 -10.88 9.05 -4.06
N VAL A 18 -11.22 8.44 -2.90
CA VAL A 18 -11.37 6.99 -2.73
C VAL A 18 -12.65 6.52 -3.40
N VAL A 19 -13.75 7.23 -3.15
CA VAL A 19 -15.07 6.94 -3.75
C VAL A 19 -14.98 7.00 -5.26
N GLU A 20 -14.36 8.05 -5.80
CA GLU A 20 -14.20 8.25 -7.23
C GLU A 20 -13.26 7.20 -7.86
N ALA A 21 -12.13 6.88 -7.23
CA ALA A 21 -11.19 5.88 -7.73
C ALA A 21 -11.82 4.49 -7.81
N VAL A 22 -12.57 4.09 -6.77
CA VAL A 22 -13.30 2.82 -6.74
C VAL A 22 -14.41 2.82 -7.81
N GLY A 23 -15.16 3.92 -7.93
CA GLY A 23 -16.19 4.08 -8.95
C GLY A 23 -15.65 3.97 -10.38
N ARG A 24 -14.51 4.63 -10.67
CA ARG A 24 -13.81 4.52 -11.96
C ARG A 24 -13.35 3.09 -12.25
N LEU A 25 -12.79 2.42 -11.24
CA LEU A 25 -12.31 1.05 -11.41
C LEU A 25 -13.46 0.09 -11.70
N ARG A 26 -14.60 0.25 -11.01
CA ARG A 26 -15.78 -0.58 -11.20
C ARG A 26 -16.41 -0.37 -12.58
N ARG A 27 -16.50 0.89 -13.04
CA ARG A 27 -16.98 1.18 -14.41
C ARG A 27 -16.11 0.57 -15.51
N LYS A 28 -14.78 0.50 -15.28
CA LYS A 28 -13.84 -0.11 -16.24
C LYS A 28 -13.82 -1.63 -16.20
N ASN A 29 -14.37 -2.25 -15.19
CA ASN A 29 -14.35 -3.71 -15.01
C ASN A 29 -15.70 -4.16 -14.39
N PRO A 30 -16.80 -4.01 -15.11
CA PRO A 30 -18.14 -4.32 -14.59
C PRO A 30 -18.33 -5.82 -14.30
N GLU A 31 -17.59 -6.67 -14.99
CA GLU A 31 -17.61 -8.13 -14.89
C GLU A 31 -16.91 -8.70 -13.64
N LEU A 32 -16.02 -7.90 -13.02
CA LEU A 32 -15.24 -8.39 -11.90
C LEU A 32 -16.07 -8.41 -10.60
N SER A 33 -15.94 -9.46 -9.84
CA SER A 33 -16.44 -9.55 -8.48
C SER A 33 -15.77 -8.53 -7.56
N ARG A 34 -16.37 -8.27 -6.40
CA ARG A 34 -15.78 -7.35 -5.41
C ARG A 34 -14.40 -7.81 -4.93
N GLU A 35 -14.21 -9.12 -4.75
CA GLU A 35 -12.94 -9.67 -4.32
C GLU A 35 -11.85 -9.51 -5.39
N GLU A 36 -12.19 -9.72 -6.65
CA GLU A 36 -11.29 -9.52 -7.78
C GLU A 36 -10.92 -8.04 -7.96
N LEU A 37 -11.88 -7.13 -7.78
CA LEU A 37 -11.62 -5.69 -7.78
C LEU A 37 -10.66 -5.29 -6.66
N ALA A 38 -10.86 -5.82 -5.43
CA ALA A 38 -9.96 -5.59 -4.31
C ALA A 38 -8.56 -6.17 -4.58
N CYS A 39 -8.48 -7.34 -5.23
CA CYS A 39 -7.20 -7.92 -5.67
C CYS A 39 -6.48 -7.03 -6.68
N LYS A 40 -7.21 -6.57 -7.69
CA LYS A 40 -6.68 -5.67 -8.74
C LYS A 40 -6.18 -4.35 -8.16
N LEU A 41 -6.92 -3.76 -7.20
CA LEU A 41 -6.50 -2.58 -6.45
C LEU A 41 -5.20 -2.82 -5.69
N THR A 42 -5.13 -3.89 -4.91
CA THR A 42 -3.95 -4.28 -4.14
C THR A 42 -2.73 -4.43 -5.04
N ASN A 43 -2.88 -5.13 -6.18
CA ASN A 43 -1.78 -5.35 -7.12
C ASN A 43 -1.27 -4.04 -7.72
N ARG A 44 -2.19 -3.15 -8.16
CA ARG A 44 -1.81 -1.84 -8.71
C ARG A 44 -1.09 -0.98 -7.69
N THR A 45 -1.58 -0.94 -6.45
CA THR A 45 -0.92 -0.16 -5.38
C THR A 45 0.43 -0.77 -5.02
N ALA A 46 0.55 -2.09 -4.97
CA ALA A 46 1.83 -2.75 -4.72
C ALA A 46 2.88 -2.41 -5.79
N LEU A 47 2.49 -2.38 -7.07
CA LEU A 47 3.37 -1.93 -8.15
C LEU A 47 3.75 -0.45 -8.02
N LEU A 48 2.81 0.42 -7.66
CA LEU A 48 3.09 1.82 -7.40
C LEU A 48 4.07 1.99 -6.23
N CYS A 49 3.86 1.28 -5.13
CA CYS A 49 4.77 1.29 -3.98
C CYS A 49 6.17 0.76 -4.36
N ALA A 50 6.24 -0.26 -5.22
CA ALA A 50 7.51 -0.76 -5.74
C ALA A 50 8.27 0.31 -6.53
N ALA A 51 7.58 1.04 -7.41
CA ALA A 51 8.17 2.14 -8.17
C ALA A 51 8.64 3.28 -7.26
N ILE A 52 7.79 3.70 -6.29
CA ILE A 52 8.14 4.72 -5.30
C ILE A 52 9.36 4.29 -4.48
N GLY A 53 9.37 3.02 -4.02
CA GLY A 53 10.48 2.47 -3.24
C GLY A 53 11.78 2.37 -4.03
N ALA A 54 11.70 1.99 -5.30
CA ALA A 54 12.85 1.94 -6.20
C ALA A 54 13.45 3.32 -6.44
N LEU A 55 12.61 4.34 -6.64
CA LEU A 55 13.04 5.73 -6.86
C LEU A 55 13.58 6.41 -5.60
N GLY A 56 13.38 5.80 -4.42
CA GLY A 56 13.82 6.38 -3.15
C GLY A 56 12.99 7.58 -2.69
N GLU A 57 11.77 7.69 -3.19
CA GLU A 57 10.81 8.72 -2.82
C GLU A 57 10.40 8.64 -1.34
N HIS A 58 9.90 9.74 -0.81
CA HIS A 58 9.59 9.87 0.61
C HIS A 58 8.59 8.82 1.13
N VAL A 59 8.86 8.31 2.34
CA VAL A 59 8.01 7.38 3.12
C VAL A 59 6.54 7.83 3.16
N SER A 60 6.30 9.16 3.19
CA SER A 60 4.96 9.74 3.20
C SER A 60 4.14 9.42 1.96
N PHE A 61 4.74 9.33 0.77
CA PHE A 61 4.02 8.94 -0.45
C PHE A 61 3.62 7.47 -0.43
N GLN A 62 4.49 6.61 0.09
CA GLN A 62 4.18 5.19 0.28
C GLN A 62 3.05 5.01 1.30
N ALA A 63 3.14 5.70 2.44
CA ALA A 63 2.11 5.65 3.47
C ALA A 63 0.74 6.11 2.92
N LEU A 64 0.71 7.21 2.16
CA LEU A 64 -0.50 7.71 1.53
C LEU A 64 -1.08 6.73 0.51
N ALA A 65 -0.23 6.09 -0.32
CA ALA A 65 -0.68 5.09 -1.29
C ALA A 65 -1.27 3.85 -0.60
N LEU A 66 -0.65 3.40 0.49
CA LEU A 66 -1.12 2.27 1.29
C LEU A 66 -2.44 2.59 2.01
N ASP A 67 -2.56 3.76 2.60
CA ASP A 67 -3.78 4.22 3.26
C ASP A 67 -4.96 4.26 2.27
N ARG A 68 -4.76 4.89 1.12
CA ARG A 68 -5.77 4.90 0.04
C ARG A 68 -6.16 3.49 -0.43
N MET A 69 -5.20 2.57 -0.49
CA MET A 69 -5.48 1.17 -0.82
C MET A 69 -6.39 0.53 0.22
N LEU A 70 -6.07 0.68 1.51
CA LEU A 70 -6.85 0.08 2.60
C LEU A 70 -8.29 0.59 2.61
N LEU A 71 -8.47 1.90 2.50
CA LEU A 71 -9.80 2.53 2.41
C LEU A 71 -10.56 2.09 1.16
N SER A 72 -9.86 1.96 0.02
CA SER A 72 -10.47 1.48 -1.22
C SER A 72 -10.91 0.02 -1.12
N VAL A 73 -10.13 -0.85 -0.47
CA VAL A 73 -10.50 -2.25 -0.21
C VAL A 73 -11.72 -2.33 0.71
N ALA A 74 -11.77 -1.53 1.77
CA ALA A 74 -12.94 -1.41 2.63
C ALA A 74 -14.18 -1.00 1.82
N ARG A 75 -14.06 0.02 0.97
CA ARG A 75 -15.17 0.51 0.12
C ARG A 75 -15.65 -0.54 -0.89
N VAL A 76 -14.72 -1.23 -1.54
CA VAL A 76 -15.03 -2.33 -2.48
C VAL A 76 -15.76 -3.46 -1.77
N SER A 77 -15.43 -3.76 -0.51
CA SER A 77 -16.14 -4.75 0.30
C SER A 77 -17.61 -4.37 0.55
N GLY A 78 -18.01 -3.13 0.30
CA GLY A 78 -19.38 -2.62 0.32
C GLY A 78 -19.81 -2.00 1.64
N ARG A 79 -18.88 -1.63 2.49
CA ARG A 79 -19.13 -0.76 3.64
C ARG A 79 -18.04 0.31 3.75
N PRO A 80 -18.39 1.53 4.18
CA PRO A 80 -17.39 2.54 4.52
C PRO A 80 -16.59 2.06 5.74
N ALA A 81 -15.32 2.44 5.80
CA ALA A 81 -14.51 2.17 6.98
C ALA A 81 -14.97 3.03 8.15
N THR A 82 -15.08 2.43 9.33
CA THR A 82 -15.38 3.17 10.57
C THR A 82 -14.21 4.10 10.93
N PRO A 83 -14.41 5.15 11.76
CA PRO A 83 -13.33 6.04 12.20
C PRO A 83 -12.15 5.29 12.83
N LEU A 84 -12.41 4.24 13.62
CA LEU A 84 -11.38 3.41 14.22
C LEU A 84 -10.60 2.61 13.16
N GLU A 85 -11.28 2.06 12.16
CA GLU A 85 -10.65 1.34 11.06
C GLU A 85 -9.80 2.28 10.19
N ARG A 86 -10.22 3.53 10.00
CA ARG A 86 -9.43 4.56 9.29
C ARG A 86 -8.16 4.92 10.06
N ALA A 87 -8.28 5.17 11.36
CA ALA A 87 -7.11 5.42 12.20
C ALA A 87 -6.15 4.23 12.19
N GLY A 88 -6.67 3.00 12.25
CA GLY A 88 -5.89 1.78 12.12
C GLY A 88 -5.22 1.64 10.76
N ALA A 89 -5.93 1.97 9.67
CA ALA A 89 -5.37 1.97 8.31
C ALA A 89 -4.23 2.97 8.16
N ALA A 90 -4.41 4.20 8.64
CA ALA A 90 -3.37 5.23 8.61
C ALA A 90 -2.13 4.79 9.41
N ALA A 91 -2.31 4.28 10.63
CA ALA A 91 -1.21 3.78 11.47
C ALA A 91 -0.48 2.61 10.79
N ALA A 92 -1.21 1.62 10.26
CA ALA A 92 -0.64 0.47 9.56
C ALA A 92 0.14 0.89 8.31
N SER A 93 -0.36 1.89 7.57
CA SER A 93 0.29 2.43 6.39
C SER A 93 1.60 3.13 6.70
N VAL A 94 1.64 3.93 7.77
CA VAL A 94 2.86 4.60 8.25
C VAL A 94 3.88 3.58 8.73
N LEU A 95 3.46 2.59 9.52
CA LEU A 95 4.34 1.52 9.99
C LEU A 95 4.91 0.70 8.84
N ALA A 96 4.07 0.28 7.88
CA ALA A 96 4.52 -0.51 6.74
C ALA A 96 5.51 0.28 5.86
N ALA A 97 5.25 1.56 5.60
CA ALA A 97 6.15 2.42 4.85
C ALA A 97 7.46 2.67 5.59
N GLY A 98 7.42 2.88 6.91
CA GLY A 98 8.61 3.04 7.76
C GLY A 98 9.48 1.79 7.80
N MET A 99 8.87 0.61 7.93
CA MET A 99 9.59 -0.67 7.89
C MET A 99 10.23 -0.91 6.52
N ALA A 100 9.51 -0.66 5.43
CA ALA A 100 10.04 -0.78 4.08
C ALA A 100 11.26 0.13 3.88
N GLU A 101 11.20 1.36 4.37
CA GLU A 101 12.33 2.30 4.33
C GLU A 101 13.51 1.85 5.18
N ALA A 102 13.28 1.31 6.38
CA ALA A 102 14.34 0.77 7.22
C ALA A 102 15.08 -0.38 6.53
N VAL A 103 14.34 -1.31 5.92
CA VAL A 103 14.92 -2.42 5.14
C VAL A 103 15.66 -1.90 3.91
N ARG A 104 15.10 -0.91 3.20
CA ARG A 104 15.77 -0.25 2.08
C ARG A 104 17.13 0.34 2.49
N ARG A 105 17.16 1.08 3.60
CA ARG A 105 18.40 1.67 4.12
C ARG A 105 19.42 0.59 4.51
N ALA A 106 18.96 -0.49 5.12
CA ALA A 106 19.82 -1.63 5.45
C ALA A 106 20.41 -2.27 4.19
N ALA A 107 19.58 -2.51 3.16
CA ALA A 107 20.02 -3.07 1.88
C ALA A 107 21.04 -2.17 1.16
N LEU A 108 20.84 -0.85 1.19
CA LEU A 108 21.79 0.10 0.62
C LEU A 108 23.13 0.11 1.37
N ARG A 109 23.12 -0.05 2.70
CA ARG A 109 24.35 -0.15 3.51
C ARG A 109 25.13 -1.42 3.20
N THR A 110 24.43 -2.57 3.12
CA THR A 110 25.08 -3.86 2.79
C THR A 110 25.58 -3.89 1.35
N GLY A 111 24.83 -3.29 0.40
CA GLY A 111 25.26 -3.19 -0.99
C GLY A 111 26.56 -2.38 -1.18
N ARG A 112 26.81 -1.38 -0.34
CA ARG A 112 28.06 -0.60 -0.35
C ARG A 112 29.27 -1.39 0.18
N LEU A 113 29.05 -2.46 0.93
CA LEU A 113 30.08 -3.33 1.47
C LEU A 113 30.52 -4.42 0.48
N MET A 114 29.77 -4.62 -0.61
CA MET A 114 30.16 -5.56 -1.66
C MET A 114 31.22 -4.94 -2.56
N PRO A 115 32.39 -5.59 -2.73
CA PRO A 115 33.45 -5.07 -3.58
C PRO A 115 32.94 -4.99 -5.02
N ALA A 116 33.03 -3.79 -5.60
CA ALA A 116 32.61 -3.44 -6.98
C ALA A 116 33.50 -4.11 -8.08
N ARG A 117 33.82 -5.39 -7.93
CA ARG A 117 34.84 -6.06 -8.72
C ARG A 117 34.46 -6.37 -10.17
N LYS A 118 33.17 -6.22 -10.57
CA LYS A 118 32.79 -6.66 -11.94
C LYS A 118 31.92 -5.68 -12.75
N SER A 119 31.28 -4.67 -12.16
CA SER A 119 30.57 -3.62 -12.91
C SER A 119 30.18 -2.47 -12.00
N PRO A 120 30.46 -1.20 -12.33
CA PRO A 120 30.10 -0.03 -11.51
C PRO A 120 28.60 0.24 -11.45
N LEU A 121 27.79 -0.35 -12.35
CA LEU A 121 26.33 -0.15 -12.44
C LEU A 121 25.52 -1.22 -11.70
N LEU A 122 26.10 -2.39 -11.42
CA LEU A 122 25.38 -3.50 -10.77
C LEU A 122 24.95 -3.22 -9.32
N PRO A 123 25.78 -2.62 -8.45
CA PRO A 123 25.38 -2.36 -7.08
C PRO A 123 24.17 -1.41 -6.94
N PRO A 124 24.10 -0.26 -7.65
CA PRO A 124 22.93 0.61 -7.56
C PRO A 124 21.66 -0.04 -8.14
N ALA A 125 21.74 -0.72 -9.28
CA ALA A 125 20.58 -1.38 -9.88
C ALA A 125 20.01 -2.48 -8.97
N ALA A 126 20.87 -3.31 -8.36
CA ALA A 126 20.46 -4.35 -7.43
C ALA A 126 19.79 -3.77 -6.17
N SER A 127 20.28 -2.64 -5.65
CA SER A 127 19.69 -1.98 -4.49
C SER A 127 18.32 -1.36 -4.80
N PHE A 128 18.13 -0.78 -6.00
CA PHE A 128 16.83 -0.29 -6.45
C PHE A 128 15.81 -1.42 -6.60
N LEU A 129 16.20 -2.54 -7.20
CA LEU A 129 15.33 -3.71 -7.34
C LEU A 129 14.97 -4.29 -5.97
N ALA A 130 15.93 -4.43 -5.08
CA ALA A 130 15.68 -4.92 -3.72
C ALA A 130 14.74 -3.99 -2.94
N ALA A 131 14.93 -2.67 -3.03
CA ALA A 131 14.06 -1.68 -2.41
C ALA A 131 12.63 -1.77 -2.96
N GLY A 132 12.48 -1.85 -4.29
CA GLY A 132 11.18 -2.04 -4.94
C GLY A 132 10.50 -3.35 -4.52
N ALA A 133 11.25 -4.45 -4.42
CA ALA A 133 10.71 -5.74 -4.01
C ALA A 133 10.20 -5.74 -2.56
N VAL A 134 10.93 -5.09 -1.65
CA VAL A 134 10.51 -4.96 -0.24
C VAL A 134 9.21 -4.16 -0.12
N THR A 135 9.13 -3.02 -0.78
CA THR A 135 7.93 -2.18 -0.73
C THR A 135 6.74 -2.84 -1.43
N TYR A 136 6.98 -3.57 -2.52
CA TYR A 136 5.97 -4.43 -3.15
C TYR A 136 5.43 -5.48 -2.19
N GLY A 137 6.33 -6.22 -1.53
CA GLY A 137 5.98 -7.26 -0.57
C GLY A 137 5.15 -6.72 0.60
N ALA A 138 5.58 -5.61 1.20
CA ALA A 138 4.85 -4.95 2.28
C ALA A 138 3.43 -4.53 1.85
N ALA A 139 3.29 -3.90 0.69
CA ALA A 139 1.99 -3.49 0.15
C ALA A 139 1.08 -4.70 -0.14
N ARG A 140 1.65 -5.79 -0.67
CA ARG A 140 0.90 -7.04 -0.93
C ARG A 140 0.40 -7.68 0.36
N LEU A 141 1.25 -7.80 1.37
CA LEU A 141 0.89 -8.38 2.66
C LEU A 141 -0.21 -7.55 3.35
N LEU A 142 -0.05 -6.23 3.37
CA LEU A 142 -1.04 -5.32 3.94
C LEU A 142 -2.38 -5.41 3.20
N GLY A 143 -2.35 -5.46 1.87
CA GLY A 143 -3.55 -5.62 1.05
C GLY A 143 -4.24 -6.97 1.24
N LEU A 144 -3.49 -8.06 1.41
CA LEU A 144 -4.03 -9.38 1.73
C LEU A 144 -4.68 -9.39 3.12
N ALA A 145 -4.03 -8.78 4.12
CA ALA A 145 -4.58 -8.66 5.47
C ALA A 145 -5.89 -7.84 5.46
N ALA A 146 -5.92 -6.71 4.75
CA ALA A 146 -7.12 -5.89 4.59
C ALA A 146 -8.25 -6.66 3.92
N ARG A 147 -7.96 -7.39 2.83
CA ARG A 147 -8.97 -8.23 2.16
C ARG A 147 -9.56 -9.25 3.10
N ARG A 148 -8.74 -10.03 3.81
CA ARG A 148 -9.22 -10.98 4.82
C ARG A 148 -10.09 -10.28 5.87
N TYR A 149 -9.62 -9.18 6.43
CA TYR A 149 -10.34 -8.44 7.45
C TYR A 149 -11.71 -7.95 6.98
N PHE A 150 -11.79 -7.32 5.80
CA PHE A 150 -13.03 -6.71 5.31
C PHE A 150 -13.98 -7.71 4.65
N PHE A 151 -13.51 -8.81 4.10
CA PHE A 151 -14.35 -9.81 3.45
C PHE A 151 -14.73 -10.97 4.36
N ASP A 152 -13.84 -11.46 5.26
CA ASP A 152 -14.14 -12.58 6.17
C ASP A 152 -15.15 -12.19 7.26
N ARG A 153 -15.15 -10.94 7.72
CA ARG A 153 -16.18 -10.43 8.64
C ARG A 153 -17.60 -10.45 8.07
N ARG A 154 -17.75 -10.70 6.77
CA ARG A 154 -19.07 -10.87 6.13
C ARG A 154 -19.62 -12.27 6.22
N ARG A 155 -18.83 -13.29 6.54
CA ARG A 155 -19.37 -14.62 6.75
C ARG A 155 -20.10 -14.62 8.08
N PRO A 156 -21.46 -14.79 8.09
CA PRO A 156 -22.17 -14.98 9.34
C PRO A 156 -21.48 -16.16 10.05
N ARG A 157 -21.14 -15.98 11.31
CA ARG A 157 -20.71 -17.10 12.16
C ARG A 157 -21.96 -17.99 12.32
N THR A 158 -22.08 -19.01 11.47
CA THR A 158 -23.02 -20.10 11.66
C THR A 158 -22.54 -20.95 12.80
#